data_3d8164ee73fb430e06ae9049afc86cf0
#
_entry.id   3d8164ee73fb430e06ae9049afc86cf0
#
_cell.length_a   1.000
_cell.length_b   1.000
_cell.length_c   1.000
_cell.angle_alpha   90.00
_cell.angle_beta   90.00
_cell.angle_gamma   90.00
#
_symmetry.space_group_name_H-M   'P 1'
#
loop_
_entity.id
_entity.type
_entity.pdbx_description
1 polymer ?
#
loop_
_entity_poly.entity_id
_entity_poly.type
_entity_poly.pdbx_seq_one_letter_code
_entity_poly.pdbx_strand_id
1 'polypeptide(L)'
;MADRIGKPISQRQLRVGEMIKQSLSMIFIRNEAKVPNLETNTITVTEVRMSADLKIAKAYVLPLGGKDAEETINTLKEYSFLIRKILSQKVILVKTSYLLFVIEFF
;
A
#
# COMPACT_ATOMS: atom_id res chain seq x y z
N MET A 1 -17.61 -0.29 -10.90
CA MET A 1 -16.64 0.76 -10.54
C MET A 1 -15.62 0.93 -11.66
N ALA A 2 -15.32 2.15 -12.02
CA ALA A 2 -14.37 2.44 -13.10
C ALA A 2 -13.01 2.80 -12.52
N ASP A 3 -11.96 2.29 -13.13
CA ASP A 3 -10.59 2.61 -12.77
C ASP A 3 -10.25 4.06 -13.13
N ARG A 4 -10.59 4.45 -14.32
CA ARG A 4 -10.56 5.83 -14.78
C ARG A 4 -11.41 5.89 -16.03
N ILE A 5 -11.80 7.05 -16.44
CA ILE A 5 -12.59 7.36 -17.64
C ILE A 5 -13.28 6.13 -18.26
N GLY A 6 -14.26 5.59 -17.56
CA GLY A 6 -15.14 4.58 -18.09
C GLY A 6 -14.60 3.15 -18.17
N LYS A 7 -13.35 2.90 -17.83
CA LYS A 7 -12.83 1.54 -17.85
C LYS A 7 -13.08 0.86 -16.52
N PRO A 8 -13.80 -0.26 -16.51
CA PRO A 8 -14.03 -1.00 -15.27
C PRO A 8 -12.74 -1.67 -14.80
N ILE A 9 -12.61 -1.81 -13.49
CA ILE A 9 -11.50 -2.55 -12.88
C ILE A 9 -11.74 -4.04 -13.12
N SER A 10 -10.72 -4.75 -13.59
CA SER A 10 -10.82 -6.19 -13.84
C SER A 10 -10.86 -6.98 -12.54
N GLN A 11 -11.39 -8.19 -12.59
CA GLN A 11 -11.35 -9.11 -11.44
C GLN A 11 -9.93 -9.39 -10.98
N ARG A 12 -9.00 -9.47 -11.91
CA ARG A 12 -7.61 -9.71 -11.60
C ARG A 12 -7.01 -8.53 -10.82
N GLN A 13 -7.30 -7.30 -11.23
CA GLN A 13 -6.85 -6.10 -10.51
C GLN A 13 -7.39 -6.11 -9.09
N LEU A 14 -8.67 -6.41 -8.90
CA LEU A 14 -9.29 -6.45 -7.59
C LEU A 14 -8.67 -7.53 -6.70
N ARG A 15 -8.45 -8.71 -7.27
CA ARG A 15 -7.90 -9.84 -6.52
C ARG A 15 -6.46 -9.56 -6.07
N VAL A 16 -5.63 -9.08 -6.97
CA VAL A 16 -4.24 -8.76 -6.63
C VAL A 16 -4.18 -7.61 -5.62
N GLY A 17 -5.00 -6.60 -5.81
CA GLY A 17 -5.08 -5.49 -4.87
C GLY A 17 -5.46 -5.96 -3.47
N GLU A 18 -6.41 -6.88 -3.36
CA GLU A 18 -6.83 -7.41 -2.08
C GLU A 18 -5.73 -8.25 -1.41
N MET A 19 -5.03 -9.04 -2.19
CA MET A 19 -3.89 -9.82 -1.69
C MET A 19 -2.81 -8.90 -1.12
N ILE A 20 -2.47 -7.85 -1.84
CA ILE A 20 -1.46 -6.88 -1.39
C ILE A 20 -1.94 -6.15 -0.15
N LYS A 21 -3.21 -5.75 -0.12
CA LYS A 21 -3.78 -5.07 1.03
C LYS A 21 -3.65 -5.90 2.30
N GLN A 22 -4.01 -7.18 2.23
CA GLN A 22 -3.93 -8.07 3.38
C GLN A 22 -2.49 -8.24 3.86
N SER A 23 -1.56 -8.49 2.94
CA SER A 23 -0.15 -8.66 3.29
C SER A 23 0.45 -7.39 3.84
N LEU A 24 0.15 -6.25 3.22
CA LEU A 24 0.66 -4.95 3.65
C LEU A 24 0.13 -4.59 5.03
N SER A 25 -1.15 -4.86 5.29
CA SER A 25 -1.74 -4.63 6.62
C SER A 25 -1.01 -5.41 7.70
N MET A 26 -0.67 -6.66 7.44
CA MET A 26 0.08 -7.48 8.40
C MET A 26 1.50 -6.97 8.60
N ILE A 27 2.16 -6.55 7.54
CA ILE A 27 3.50 -5.95 7.62
C ILE A 27 3.47 -4.73 8.54
N PHE A 28 2.45 -3.89 8.40
CA PHE A 28 2.32 -2.69 9.23
C PHE A 28 1.99 -3.02 10.67
N ILE A 29 1.05 -3.94 10.91
CA ILE A 29 0.67 -4.34 12.27
C ILE A 29 1.87 -4.88 13.03
N ARG A 30 2.69 -5.67 12.37
CA ARG A 30 3.86 -6.31 12.99
C ARG A 30 5.14 -5.50 12.85
N ASN A 31 5.08 -4.38 12.14
CA ASN A 31 6.26 -3.55 11.83
C ASN A 31 7.39 -4.40 11.24
N GLU A 32 7.06 -5.30 10.35
CA GLU A 32 8.03 -6.22 9.76
C GLU A 32 9.11 -5.51 8.95
N ALA A 33 8.78 -4.37 8.34
CA ALA A 33 9.72 -3.61 7.54
C ALA A 33 10.66 -2.76 8.41
N LYS A 34 10.35 -2.62 9.70
CA LYS A 34 11.15 -1.86 10.66
C LYS A 34 11.49 -0.46 10.15
N VAL A 35 10.45 0.25 9.73
CA VAL A 35 10.60 1.62 9.22
C VAL A 35 11.10 2.51 10.36
N PRO A 36 12.23 3.22 10.17
CA PRO A 36 12.77 4.07 11.22
C PRO A 36 11.81 5.19 11.62
N ASN A 37 11.72 5.44 12.92
CA ASN A 37 10.95 6.54 13.49
C ASN A 37 9.47 6.54 13.14
N LEU A 38 8.91 5.37 12.80
CA LEU A 38 7.51 5.26 12.45
C LEU A 38 6.90 4.01 13.08
N GLU A 39 5.81 4.23 13.82
CA GLU A 39 5.03 3.13 14.36
C GLU A 39 3.97 2.73 13.33
N THR A 40 4.31 1.78 12.47
CA THR A 40 3.44 1.40 11.37
C THR A 40 2.14 0.75 11.84
N ASN A 41 2.09 0.23 13.06
CA ASN A 41 0.87 -0.34 13.61
C ASN A 41 -0.24 0.70 13.83
N THR A 42 0.10 1.99 13.75
CA THR A 42 -0.90 3.07 13.83
C THR A 42 -1.45 3.45 12.46
N ILE A 43 -1.02 2.80 11.40
CA ILE A 43 -1.42 3.12 10.04
C ILE A 43 -2.34 2.04 9.52
N THR A 44 -3.53 2.43 9.06
CA THR A 44 -4.48 1.51 8.46
C THR A 44 -4.36 1.56 6.95
N VAL A 45 -4.23 0.40 6.31
CA VAL A 45 -4.32 0.30 4.85
C VAL A 45 -5.79 0.17 4.50
N THR A 46 -6.35 1.18 3.88
CA THR A 46 -7.78 1.20 3.57
C THR A 46 -8.10 0.53 2.25
N GLU A 47 -7.21 0.65 1.29
CA GLU A 47 -7.44 0.09 -0.04
C GLU A 47 -6.11 -0.01 -0.79
N VAL A 48 -6.01 -0.98 -1.67
CA VAL A 48 -4.90 -1.05 -2.64
C VAL A 48 -5.52 -1.18 -4.03
N ARG A 49 -5.18 -0.23 -4.90
CA ARG A 49 -5.63 -0.24 -6.30
C ARG A 49 -4.47 -0.56 -7.21
N MET A 50 -4.71 -1.52 -8.11
CA MET A 50 -3.71 -1.92 -9.08
C MET A 50 -3.95 -1.22 -10.41
N SER A 51 -2.86 -0.87 -11.09
CA SER A 51 -2.97 -0.46 -12.49
C SER A 51 -3.39 -1.66 -13.35
N ALA A 52 -3.91 -1.38 -14.55
CA ALA A 52 -4.42 -2.43 -15.42
C ALA A 52 -3.36 -3.47 -15.78
N ASP A 53 -2.10 -3.04 -15.90
CA ASP A 53 -0.98 -3.93 -16.21
C ASP A 53 -0.35 -4.57 -14.97
N LEU A 54 -0.92 -4.31 -13.79
CA LEU A 54 -0.46 -4.81 -12.49
C LEU A 54 0.96 -4.35 -12.11
N LYS A 55 1.46 -3.30 -12.73
CA LYS A 55 2.81 -2.81 -12.43
C LYS A 55 2.86 -1.77 -11.34
N ILE A 56 1.73 -1.15 -11.02
CA ILE A 56 1.67 -0.13 -9.98
C ILE A 56 0.60 -0.52 -8.98
N ALA A 57 1.00 -0.58 -7.71
CA ALA A 57 0.10 -0.80 -6.60
C ALA A 57 0.01 0.53 -5.82
N LYS A 58 -1.16 1.13 -5.80
CA LYS A 58 -1.41 2.37 -5.07
C LYS A 58 -2.10 2.02 -3.76
N ALA A 59 -1.38 2.18 -2.67
CA ALA A 59 -1.88 1.85 -1.34
C ALA A 59 -2.41 3.12 -0.67
N TYR A 60 -3.70 3.10 -0.35
CA TYR A 60 -4.35 4.19 0.39
C TYR A 60 -4.24 3.89 1.86
N VAL A 61 -3.69 4.83 2.61
CA VAL A 61 -3.43 4.64 4.03
C VAL A 61 -4.05 5.76 4.84
N LEU A 62 -4.41 5.44 6.07
CA LEU A 62 -4.98 6.39 7.02
C LEU A 62 -4.21 6.28 8.31
N PRO A 63 -3.35 7.27 8.61
CA PRO A 63 -2.67 7.30 9.90
C PRO A 63 -3.66 7.60 11.02
N LEU A 64 -3.65 6.79 12.06
CA LEU A 64 -4.50 6.99 13.22
C LEU A 64 -3.83 7.96 14.20
N GLY A 65 -4.64 8.64 14.99
CA GLY A 65 -4.13 9.51 16.03
C GLY A 65 -3.89 10.96 15.60
N GLY A 66 -4.23 11.29 14.37
CA GLY A 66 -4.23 12.68 13.91
C GLY A 66 -2.89 13.35 13.81
N LYS A 67 -1.81 12.61 13.95
CA LYS A 67 -0.50 13.20 13.76
C LYS A 67 -0.25 13.43 12.30
N ASP A 68 0.68 14.32 12.04
CA ASP A 68 1.06 14.80 10.72
C ASP A 68 0.99 13.71 9.66
N ALA A 69 -0.15 13.62 8.97
CA ALA A 69 -0.39 12.62 7.94
C ALA A 69 0.59 12.80 6.77
N GLU A 70 0.96 14.04 6.49
CA GLU A 70 1.90 14.35 5.43
C GLU A 70 3.29 13.82 5.77
N GLU A 71 3.73 14.02 6.99
CA GLU A 71 5.02 13.49 7.44
C GLU A 71 5.03 11.97 7.41
N THR A 72 3.95 11.34 7.84
CA THR A 72 3.81 9.90 7.79
C THR A 72 3.92 9.37 6.36
N ILE A 73 3.22 9.99 5.42
CA ILE A 73 3.25 9.55 4.03
C ILE A 73 4.64 9.76 3.43
N ASN A 74 5.31 10.84 3.78
CA ASN A 74 6.67 11.10 3.30
C ASN A 74 7.65 10.05 3.82
N THR A 75 7.51 9.64 5.07
CA THR A 75 8.32 8.58 5.65
C THR A 75 8.06 7.25 4.95
N LEU A 76 6.79 6.92 4.69
CA LEU A 76 6.45 5.70 3.96
C LEU A 76 7.04 5.72 2.55
N LYS A 77 7.00 6.86 1.88
CA LYS A 77 7.60 6.99 0.54
C LYS A 77 9.11 6.81 0.59
N GLU A 78 9.75 7.42 1.58
CA GLU A 78 11.20 7.32 1.73
C GLU A 78 11.66 5.88 1.95
N TYR A 79 10.90 5.12 2.73
CA TYR A 79 11.25 3.74 3.06
C TYR A 79 10.41 2.71 2.31
N SER A 80 9.78 3.12 1.22
CA SER A 80 8.93 2.21 0.44
C SER A 80 9.69 0.99 -0.06
N PHE A 81 10.99 1.14 -0.31
CA PHE A 81 11.81 0.02 -0.78
C PHE A 81 11.93 -1.09 0.28
N LEU A 82 11.99 -0.73 1.57
CA LEU A 82 12.00 -1.71 2.66
C LEU A 82 10.67 -2.46 2.73
N ILE A 83 9.59 -1.71 2.64
CA ILE A 83 8.24 -2.27 2.70
C ILE A 83 8.02 -3.20 1.50
N ARG A 84 8.41 -2.73 0.32
CA ARG A 84 8.27 -3.50 -0.91
C ARG A 84 9.08 -4.79 -0.87
N LYS A 85 10.29 -4.73 -0.30
CA LYS A 85 11.15 -5.91 -0.17
C LYS A 85 10.46 -7.00 0.65
N ILE A 86 9.89 -6.65 1.80
CA ILE A 86 9.19 -7.60 2.65
C ILE A 86 7.92 -8.09 1.94
N LEU A 87 7.18 -7.17 1.32
CA LEU A 87 5.94 -7.50 0.62
C LEU A 87 6.20 -8.48 -0.53
N SER A 88 7.30 -8.30 -1.27
CA SER A 88 7.64 -9.16 -2.40
C SER A 88 7.95 -10.60 -1.98
N GLN A 89 8.31 -10.81 -0.72
CA GLN A 89 8.51 -12.16 -0.19
C GLN A 89 7.20 -12.89 0.05
N LYS A 90 6.11 -12.12 0.20
CA LYS A 90 4.78 -12.66 0.47
C LYS A 90 3.91 -12.72 -0.78
N VAL A 91 4.09 -11.77 -1.69
CA VAL A 91 3.31 -11.66 -2.92
C VAL A 91 4.27 -11.56 -4.09
N ILE A 92 4.38 -12.63 -4.86
CA ILE A 92 5.38 -12.73 -5.94
C ILE A 92 5.23 -11.62 -6.98
N LEU A 93 3.99 -11.24 -7.32
CA LEU A 93 3.72 -10.21 -8.32
C LEU A 93 4.33 -8.85 -7.97
N VAL A 94 4.59 -8.61 -6.69
CA VAL A 94 5.15 -7.33 -6.24
C VAL A 94 6.59 -7.15 -6.71
N LYS A 95 7.29 -8.23 -7.07
CA LYS A 95 8.67 -8.12 -7.54
C LYS A 95 8.79 -7.24 -8.78
N THR A 96 7.73 -7.16 -9.59
CA THR A 96 7.71 -6.37 -10.81
C THR A 96 6.83 -5.14 -10.72
N SER A 97 6.30 -4.85 -9.52
CA SER A 97 5.38 -3.74 -9.31
C SER A 97 6.06 -2.62 -8.52
N TYR A 98 5.59 -1.40 -8.73
CA TYR A 98 5.96 -0.26 -7.90
C TYR A 98 4.88 -0.04 -6.86
N LEU A 99 5.30 0.29 -5.65
CA LEU A 99 4.39 0.54 -4.54
C LEU A 99 4.34 2.04 -4.27
N LEU A 100 3.15 2.63 -4.38
CA LEU A 100 2.91 4.04 -4.11
C LEU A 100 1.98 4.17 -2.91
N PHE A 101 2.27 5.13 -2.05
CA PHE A 101 1.42 5.40 -0.88
C PHE A 101 0.66 6.69 -1.07
N VAL A 102 -0.62 6.67 -0.73
CA VAL A 102 -1.51 7.82 -0.83
C VAL A 102 -2.32 7.91 0.46
N ILE A 103 -2.47 9.13 0.97
CA ILE A 103 -3.31 9.35 2.14
C ILE A 103 -4.78 9.26 1.71
N GLU A 104 -5.57 8.53 2.49
CA GLU A 104 -7.01 8.47 2.28
C GLU A 104 -7.66 9.67 2.96
N PHE A 105 -8.46 10.41 2.19
CA PHE A 105 -9.23 11.53 2.73
C PHE A 105 -10.72 11.21 2.64
N PHE A 106 -11.47 11.61 3.65
CA PHE A 106 -12.91 11.48 3.69
C PHE A 106 -13.58 12.84 3.61
#